data_e6d2948deb8c73e78c108610e9a473e0
#
_entry.id   e6d2948deb8c73e78c108610e9a473e0
#
_cell.length_a   1.000
_cell.length_b   1.000
_cell.length_c   1.000
_cell.angle_alpha   90.00
_cell.angle_beta   90.00
_cell.angle_gamma   90.00
#
_symmetry.space_group_name_H-M   'P 1'
#
loop_
_entity.id
_entity.type
_entity.pdbx_description
1 polymer ?
#
loop_
_entity_poly.entity_id
_entity_poly.type
_entity_poly.pdbx_seq_one_letter_code
_entity_poly.pdbx_strand_id
1 'polypeptide(L)'
;PYEYVPHDETAPYFSMAKQYVLGDQMYPSNMDSSSYVSHQYIIAAQAGAALDYPETNWGCPGGVNDLIYTVTLQPPRKYGKMVTDCFDYQTTGDELDKAGDSWAFYAAALGVHRTGVKTCGSGRRSDGKYVEDGIWSAYQAVKHICYGADWDKDVFDPPQQFLTDVGDGQLRDVTWVTPYCKNSDHPGCNSDTGPSWVASLVNAVGESKFWDSTAIFVFWDDYGGLYDPDPPAYKDYDGLGIRVPLLIISPYAKKGWISHVHYEHGSILRFIEDRFHLAPLSASDHRAVNPMFDCFDFSQAPRRFVPIEAKYDTNFFLRQTPDFRPPDTD
;
A
#
# COMPACT_ATOMS: atom_id res chain seq x y z
N PRO A 1 -13.74 -24.42 -2.68
CA PRO A 1 -12.58 -25.15 -3.15
C PRO A 1 -11.31 -24.42 -2.71
N TYR A 2 -10.25 -25.18 -2.43
CA TYR A 2 -8.96 -24.58 -2.10
C TYR A 2 -8.25 -24.26 -3.41
N GLU A 3 -7.91 -23.00 -3.62
CA GLU A 3 -7.15 -22.54 -4.76
C GLU A 3 -5.76 -22.10 -4.30
N TYR A 4 -4.78 -22.18 -5.16
CA TYR A 4 -3.44 -21.67 -4.93
C TYR A 4 -2.90 -21.04 -6.23
N VAL A 5 -2.06 -20.05 -6.10
CA VAL A 5 -1.39 -19.44 -7.25
C VAL A 5 -0.22 -20.33 -7.66
N PRO A 6 -0.10 -20.73 -8.95
CA PRO A 6 0.99 -21.57 -9.42
C PRO A 6 2.36 -20.98 -9.11
N HIS A 7 3.32 -21.86 -8.76
CA HIS A 7 4.66 -21.44 -8.37
C HIS A 7 5.43 -20.69 -9.48
N ASP A 8 5.19 -21.00 -10.72
CA ASP A 8 5.81 -20.32 -11.87
C ASP A 8 5.33 -18.86 -12.01
N GLU A 9 4.10 -18.59 -11.64
CA GLU A 9 3.58 -17.21 -11.59
C GLU A 9 4.19 -16.42 -10.43
N THR A 10 4.34 -17.04 -9.26
CA THR A 10 4.87 -16.41 -8.04
C THR A 10 6.39 -16.48 -7.92
N ALA A 11 7.10 -17.04 -8.91
CA ALA A 11 8.54 -17.21 -8.89
C ALA A 11 9.36 -15.96 -8.51
N PRO A 12 9.00 -14.73 -8.96
CA PRO A 12 9.68 -13.51 -8.53
C PRO A 12 9.62 -13.29 -7.01
N TYR A 13 8.47 -13.53 -6.37
CA TYR A 13 8.33 -13.41 -4.92
C TYR A 13 9.18 -14.42 -4.16
N PHE A 14 9.20 -15.67 -4.61
CA PHE A 14 10.10 -16.70 -4.05
C PHE A 14 11.58 -16.35 -4.24
N SER A 15 11.94 -15.73 -5.35
CA SER A 15 13.30 -15.24 -5.58
C SER A 15 13.68 -14.14 -4.59
N MET A 16 12.80 -13.21 -4.33
CA MET A 16 12.97 -12.16 -3.32
C MET A 16 13.11 -12.75 -1.92
N ALA A 17 12.21 -13.67 -1.53
CA ALA A 17 12.25 -14.33 -0.22
C ALA A 17 13.57 -15.12 0.00
N LYS A 18 14.10 -15.77 -1.02
CA LYS A 18 15.39 -16.49 -0.95
C LYS A 18 16.60 -15.57 -0.81
N GLN A 19 16.49 -14.35 -1.34
CA GLN A 19 17.59 -13.39 -1.31
C GLN A 19 17.51 -12.43 -0.11
N TYR A 20 16.34 -12.23 0.43
CA TYR A 20 16.05 -11.23 1.47
C TYR A 20 15.23 -11.85 2.60
N VAL A 21 14.32 -11.10 3.20
CA VAL A 21 13.51 -11.56 4.34
C VAL A 21 12.08 -11.85 3.93
N LEU A 22 11.55 -12.96 4.42
CA LEU A 22 10.11 -13.27 4.43
C LEU A 22 9.58 -13.11 5.85
N GLY A 23 8.61 -12.24 6.07
CA GLY A 23 7.78 -12.22 7.27
C GLY A 23 6.58 -13.13 7.05
N ASP A 24 6.52 -14.25 7.77
CA ASP A 24 5.46 -15.24 7.59
C ASP A 24 4.28 -15.07 8.56
N GLN A 25 4.34 -14.02 9.37
CA GLN A 25 3.30 -13.64 10.34
C GLN A 25 2.93 -12.17 10.18
N MET A 26 2.56 -11.76 8.96
CA MET A 26 2.06 -10.42 8.65
C MET A 26 0.54 -10.45 8.56
N TYR A 27 -0.11 -9.49 9.18
CA TYR A 27 -1.56 -9.39 9.23
C TYR A 27 -2.03 -7.99 8.84
N PRO A 28 -3.12 -7.85 8.06
CA PRO A 28 -3.82 -6.58 7.93
C PRO A 28 -4.22 -6.02 9.29
N SER A 29 -4.12 -4.72 9.48
CA SER A 29 -4.43 -4.07 10.77
C SER A 29 -5.93 -4.00 11.10
N ASN A 30 -6.78 -4.44 10.19
CA ASN A 30 -8.23 -4.52 10.36
C ASN A 30 -8.74 -5.96 10.21
N MET A 31 -9.83 -6.28 10.89
CA MET A 31 -10.37 -7.64 10.94
C MET A 31 -11.16 -8.00 9.68
N ASP A 32 -11.82 -7.04 9.08
CA ASP A 32 -12.72 -7.26 7.95
C ASP A 32 -11.99 -7.38 6.61
N SER A 33 -10.75 -6.94 6.54
CA SER A 33 -9.92 -7.03 5.33
C SER A 33 -10.51 -6.31 4.12
N SER A 34 -11.31 -5.26 4.31
CA SER A 34 -11.71 -4.37 3.24
C SER A 34 -10.51 -3.56 2.77
N SER A 35 -10.20 -3.59 1.47
CA SER A 35 -9.08 -2.84 0.90
C SER A 35 -9.17 -1.34 1.20
N TYR A 36 -10.38 -0.75 1.19
CA TYR A 36 -10.57 0.64 1.56
C TYR A 36 -10.05 0.92 2.97
N VAL A 37 -10.44 0.11 3.94
CA VAL A 37 -10.03 0.23 5.35
C VAL A 37 -8.53 -0.04 5.49
N SER A 38 -8.04 -1.11 4.89
CA SER A 38 -6.62 -1.50 4.92
C SER A 38 -5.71 -0.41 4.39
N HIS A 39 -6.07 0.25 3.27
CA HIS A 39 -5.30 1.34 2.70
C HIS A 39 -5.23 2.56 3.64
N GLN A 40 -6.26 2.82 4.44
CA GLN A 40 -6.20 3.87 5.46
C GLN A 40 -5.22 3.52 6.59
N TYR A 41 -5.20 2.24 7.01
CA TYR A 41 -4.21 1.78 8.00
C TYR A 41 -2.76 1.90 7.50
N ILE A 42 -2.53 1.72 6.20
CA ILE A 42 -1.20 1.83 5.58
C ILE A 42 -0.64 3.27 5.62
N ILE A 43 -1.49 4.28 5.69
CA ILE A 43 -1.06 5.69 5.68
C ILE A 43 -1.31 6.44 6.99
N ALA A 44 -2.22 5.94 7.84
CA ALA A 44 -2.69 6.69 9.01
C ALA A 44 -2.83 5.85 10.29
N ALA A 45 -2.48 4.56 10.27
CA ALA A 45 -2.63 3.64 11.40
C ALA A 45 -4.07 3.54 11.95
N GLN A 46 -5.06 3.97 11.19
CA GLN A 46 -6.48 3.95 11.52
C GLN A 46 -7.35 4.09 10.26
N ALA A 47 -8.63 3.83 10.40
CA ALA A 47 -9.64 4.08 9.37
C ALA A 47 -10.91 4.73 9.93
N GLY A 48 -10.81 5.53 11.02
CA GLY A 48 -11.95 6.18 11.63
C GLY A 48 -13.04 5.22 12.14
N ALA A 49 -12.68 3.99 12.51
CA ALA A 49 -13.58 2.89 12.86
C ALA A 49 -14.48 2.40 11.70
N ALA A 50 -14.11 2.69 10.46
CA ALA A 50 -14.78 2.16 9.28
C ALA A 50 -14.68 0.63 9.23
N LEU A 51 -15.76 -0.01 8.76
CA LEU A 51 -15.83 -1.46 8.61
C LEU A 51 -15.72 -1.92 7.17
N ASP A 52 -16.14 -1.07 6.25
CA ASP A 52 -16.45 -1.48 4.90
C ASP A 52 -16.06 -0.39 3.91
N TYR A 53 -16.39 -0.55 2.66
CA TYR A 53 -16.12 0.40 1.59
C TYR A 53 -17.41 1.16 1.21
N PRO A 54 -17.30 2.37 0.62
CA PRO A 54 -18.45 3.08 0.10
C PRO A 54 -19.00 2.40 -1.17
N GLU A 55 -20.33 2.43 -1.35
CA GLU A 55 -21.00 1.69 -2.44
C GLU A 55 -20.77 2.30 -3.83
N THR A 56 -20.49 3.60 -3.95
CA THR A 56 -20.51 4.28 -5.25
C THR A 56 -19.25 5.03 -5.62
N ASN A 57 -18.63 5.74 -4.70
CA ASN A 57 -17.37 6.46 -4.95
C ASN A 57 -16.46 6.32 -3.73
N TRP A 58 -15.20 6.63 -3.93
CA TRP A 58 -14.19 6.43 -2.92
C TRP A 58 -13.60 7.75 -2.46
N GLY A 59 -13.67 7.96 -1.15
CA GLY A 59 -13.05 9.10 -0.53
C GLY A 59 -13.83 10.40 -0.68
N CYS A 60 -13.17 11.50 -0.43
CA CYS A 60 -13.78 12.84 -0.34
C CYS A 60 -14.60 13.28 -1.57
N PRO A 61 -14.27 12.88 -2.80
CA PRO A 61 -15.08 13.20 -3.97
C PRO A 61 -16.47 12.57 -4.00
N GLY A 62 -16.70 11.48 -3.28
CA GLY A 62 -18.01 10.84 -3.15
C GLY A 62 -19.07 11.73 -2.52
N GLY A 63 -18.65 12.64 -1.67
CA GLY A 63 -19.51 13.64 -1.07
C GLY A 63 -20.35 13.13 0.10
N VAL A 64 -21.36 13.89 0.47
CA VAL A 64 -22.14 13.63 1.71
C VAL A 64 -23.08 12.43 1.65
N ASN A 65 -23.30 11.87 0.47
CA ASN A 65 -24.21 10.74 0.27
C ASN A 65 -23.49 9.40 0.20
N ASP A 66 -22.17 9.40 0.06
CA ASP A 66 -21.36 8.20 0.14
C ASP A 66 -21.04 7.94 1.61
N LEU A 67 -21.67 6.91 2.13
CA LEU A 67 -21.61 6.57 3.54
C LEU A 67 -21.06 5.17 3.73
N ILE A 68 -20.21 5.03 4.71
CA ILE A 68 -19.66 3.75 5.15
C ILE A 68 -20.13 3.44 6.57
N TYR A 69 -20.30 2.17 6.86
CA TYR A 69 -20.57 1.71 8.21
C TYR A 69 -19.32 1.83 9.09
N THR A 70 -19.57 2.14 10.36
CA THR A 70 -18.52 2.08 11.40
C THR A 70 -18.85 1.01 12.43
N VAL A 71 -17.88 0.64 13.24
CA VAL A 71 -18.04 -0.24 14.39
C VAL A 71 -17.91 0.56 15.68
N THR A 72 -18.66 0.17 16.71
CA THR A 72 -18.46 0.74 18.04
C THR A 72 -17.18 0.21 18.67
N LEU A 73 -16.38 1.11 19.27
CA LEU A 73 -15.06 0.79 19.82
C LEU A 73 -15.09 -0.08 21.08
N GLN A 74 -16.23 -0.09 21.78
CA GLN A 74 -16.40 -0.82 23.04
C GLN A 74 -17.27 -2.08 22.88
N PRO A 75 -16.91 -3.19 23.54
CA PRO A 75 -17.76 -4.38 23.56
C PRO A 75 -19.11 -4.15 24.28
N PRO A 76 -20.18 -4.83 23.85
CA PRO A 76 -20.28 -5.65 22.67
C PRO A 76 -20.26 -4.78 21.40
N ARG A 77 -19.48 -5.19 20.41
CA ARG A 77 -19.37 -4.47 19.14
C ARG A 77 -20.68 -4.49 18.38
N LYS A 78 -21.03 -3.37 17.82
CA LYS A 78 -22.23 -3.17 17.01
C LYS A 78 -21.89 -2.27 15.86
N TYR A 79 -22.70 -2.32 14.84
CA TYR A 79 -22.69 -1.26 13.82
C TYR A 79 -22.86 0.10 14.50
N GLY A 80 -21.95 0.99 14.20
CA GLY A 80 -21.97 2.38 14.64
C GLY A 80 -22.82 3.24 13.72
N LYS A 81 -22.55 4.52 13.70
CA LYS A 81 -23.16 5.43 12.75
C LYS A 81 -22.55 5.23 11.37
N MET A 82 -23.35 5.41 10.33
CA MET A 82 -22.79 5.65 9.01
C MET A 82 -22.15 7.02 8.97
N VAL A 83 -20.98 7.10 8.39
CA VAL A 83 -20.20 8.33 8.21
C VAL A 83 -19.79 8.47 6.75
N THR A 84 -19.47 9.67 6.33
CA THR A 84 -18.86 9.86 5.01
C THR A 84 -17.45 9.24 5.01
N ASP A 85 -17.06 8.70 3.89
CA ASP A 85 -15.74 8.11 3.64
C ASP A 85 -14.62 9.15 3.43
N CYS A 86 -14.87 10.38 3.82
CA CYS A 86 -13.92 11.50 3.77
C CYS A 86 -13.48 11.86 5.19
N PHE A 87 -12.30 11.39 5.54
CA PHE A 87 -11.67 11.58 6.84
C PHE A 87 -10.81 12.85 6.87
N ASP A 88 -10.42 13.27 8.07
CA ASP A 88 -9.52 14.44 8.25
C ASP A 88 -8.55 14.21 9.44
N TYR A 89 -8.01 13.00 9.52
CA TYR A 89 -7.00 12.63 10.52
C TYR A 89 -5.57 12.85 9.99
N GLN A 90 -4.62 12.91 10.91
CA GLN A 90 -3.20 12.98 10.56
C GLN A 90 -2.74 11.69 9.87
N THR A 91 -1.85 11.83 8.92
CA THR A 91 -1.26 10.74 8.14
C THR A 91 0.27 10.73 8.30
N THR A 92 0.92 9.67 7.85
CA THR A 92 2.38 9.61 7.78
C THR A 92 2.94 10.71 6.86
N GLY A 93 2.22 11.09 5.79
CA GLY A 93 2.60 12.21 4.93
C GLY A 93 2.69 13.52 5.70
N ASP A 94 1.69 13.82 6.55
CA ASP A 94 1.70 15.02 7.39
C ASP A 94 2.87 15.06 8.38
N GLU A 95 3.19 13.91 9.00
CA GLU A 95 4.31 13.85 9.95
C GLU A 95 5.67 13.99 9.23
N LEU A 96 5.80 13.46 8.02
CA LEU A 96 6.98 13.65 7.18
C LEU A 96 7.15 15.12 6.78
N ASP A 97 6.09 15.77 6.28
CA ASP A 97 6.12 17.20 5.94
C ASP A 97 6.52 18.07 7.13
N LYS A 98 5.98 17.77 8.31
CA LYS A 98 6.33 18.46 9.55
C LYS A 98 7.79 18.24 9.98
N ALA A 99 8.34 17.07 9.68
CA ALA A 99 9.75 16.76 9.92
C ALA A 99 10.68 17.37 8.86
N GLY A 100 10.13 17.75 7.69
CA GLY A 100 10.90 18.24 6.54
C GLY A 100 11.43 17.14 5.64
N ASP A 101 10.91 15.91 5.80
CA ASP A 101 11.21 14.77 4.96
C ASP A 101 10.22 14.69 3.78
N SER A 102 10.68 14.17 2.65
CA SER A 102 9.88 14.10 1.43
C SER A 102 9.11 12.78 1.32
N TRP A 103 7.90 12.85 0.77
CA TRP A 103 7.12 11.65 0.54
C TRP A 103 6.44 11.64 -0.84
N ALA A 104 6.01 10.46 -1.28
CA ALA A 104 5.22 10.30 -2.51
C ALA A 104 4.28 9.10 -2.41
N PHE A 105 3.10 9.25 -2.99
CA PHE A 105 2.13 8.17 -3.14
C PHE A 105 1.77 8.00 -4.62
N TYR A 106 2.16 6.88 -5.20
CA TYR A 106 1.85 6.53 -6.59
C TYR A 106 0.67 5.57 -6.61
N ALA A 107 -0.39 5.94 -7.31
CA ALA A 107 -1.61 5.13 -7.38
C ALA A 107 -2.22 5.10 -8.79
N ALA A 108 -3.17 4.20 -8.96
CA ALA A 108 -3.94 4.09 -10.18
C ALA A 108 -4.95 5.24 -10.29
N ALA A 109 -5.15 5.67 -11.53
CA ALA A 109 -6.26 6.44 -12.06
C ALA A 109 -6.80 7.57 -11.19
N LEU A 110 -6.03 8.63 -11.07
CA LEU A 110 -6.58 9.90 -10.60
C LEU A 110 -7.27 10.62 -11.77
N GLY A 111 -8.43 11.23 -11.50
CA GLY A 111 -9.16 11.99 -12.52
C GLY A 111 -8.39 13.23 -12.97
N VAL A 112 -8.37 13.49 -14.26
CA VAL A 112 -7.84 14.76 -14.80
C VAL A 112 -9.02 15.67 -15.11
N HIS A 113 -9.05 16.83 -14.51
CA HIS A 113 -10.07 17.83 -14.82
C HIS A 113 -9.96 18.28 -16.30
N ARG A 114 -11.09 18.70 -16.89
CA ARG A 114 -11.16 19.21 -18.28
C ARG A 114 -10.12 20.29 -18.64
N THR A 115 -9.55 20.95 -17.65
CA THR A 115 -8.50 21.97 -17.79
C THR A 115 -7.09 21.40 -17.75
N GLY A 116 -6.91 20.08 -17.62
CA GLY A 116 -5.60 19.45 -17.45
C GLY A 116 -5.04 19.57 -16.03
N VAL A 117 -5.79 20.12 -15.09
CA VAL A 117 -5.42 20.20 -13.68
C VAL A 117 -5.80 18.88 -13.02
N LYS A 118 -4.87 18.29 -12.31
CA LYS A 118 -5.06 17.11 -11.48
C LYS A 118 -6.06 17.45 -10.36
N THR A 119 -7.11 16.66 -10.22
CA THR A 119 -8.09 16.82 -9.15
C THR A 119 -8.15 15.57 -8.30
N CYS A 120 -8.32 15.76 -7.02
CA CYS A 120 -8.72 14.67 -6.15
C CYS A 120 -10.16 14.30 -6.50
N GLY A 121 -10.33 13.16 -7.14
CA GLY A 121 -11.63 12.63 -7.46
C GLY A 121 -12.10 12.81 -8.89
N SER A 122 -13.37 12.49 -9.11
CA SER A 122 -14.01 12.30 -10.40
C SER A 122 -13.60 13.31 -11.48
N GLY A 123 -12.64 12.94 -12.28
CA GLY A 123 -12.31 13.61 -13.52
C GLY A 123 -13.03 12.95 -14.69
N ARG A 124 -13.01 13.60 -15.84
CA ARG A 124 -13.41 12.98 -17.11
C ARG A 124 -12.16 12.59 -17.89
N ARG A 125 -12.16 11.39 -18.42
CA ARG A 125 -11.20 10.98 -19.45
C ARG A 125 -11.31 11.87 -20.69
N SER A 126 -10.27 11.85 -21.50
CA SER A 126 -10.27 12.53 -22.83
C SER A 126 -11.42 12.07 -23.73
N ASP A 127 -11.97 10.85 -23.53
CA ASP A 127 -13.13 10.31 -24.24
C ASP A 127 -14.48 10.76 -23.63
N GLY A 128 -14.47 11.58 -22.58
CA GLY A 128 -15.66 12.14 -21.92
C GLY A 128 -16.31 11.25 -20.88
N LYS A 129 -15.80 10.02 -20.66
CA LYS A 129 -16.27 9.14 -19.59
C LYS A 129 -15.72 9.59 -18.25
N TYR A 130 -16.47 9.36 -17.18
CA TYR A 130 -15.98 9.54 -15.83
C TYR A 130 -14.84 8.54 -15.57
N VAL A 131 -13.82 8.99 -14.87
CA VAL A 131 -12.90 8.11 -14.17
C VAL A 131 -13.59 7.77 -12.87
N GLU A 132 -13.87 6.52 -12.68
CA GLU A 132 -14.31 6.03 -11.37
C GLU A 132 -13.06 5.92 -10.53
N ASP A 133 -13.00 6.75 -9.51
CA ASP A 133 -11.90 6.83 -8.59
C ASP A 133 -11.94 5.60 -7.67
N GLY A 134 -10.80 5.00 -7.42
CA GLY A 134 -10.75 3.72 -6.74
C GLY A 134 -10.06 3.78 -5.40
N ILE A 135 -10.29 2.74 -4.62
CA ILE A 135 -9.65 2.46 -3.33
C ILE A 135 -8.13 2.52 -3.37
N TRP A 136 -7.58 2.44 -4.56
CA TRP A 136 -6.15 2.42 -4.83
C TRP A 136 -5.40 3.69 -4.42
N SER A 137 -6.11 4.80 -4.23
CA SER A 137 -5.53 6.04 -3.75
C SER A 137 -5.99 6.37 -2.32
N ALA A 138 -5.27 5.86 -1.33
CA ALA A 138 -5.60 6.04 0.09
C ALA A 138 -5.80 7.51 0.49
N TYR A 139 -4.96 8.41 -0.01
CA TYR A 139 -5.01 9.84 0.30
C TYR A 139 -6.24 10.55 -0.28
N GLN A 140 -6.96 9.93 -1.21
CA GLN A 140 -8.24 10.44 -1.69
C GLN A 140 -9.31 10.50 -0.59
N ALA A 141 -9.19 9.66 0.44
CA ALA A 141 -10.07 9.66 1.60
C ALA A 141 -9.65 10.65 2.71
N VAL A 142 -8.55 11.39 2.52
CA VAL A 142 -8.05 12.35 3.51
C VAL A 142 -8.27 13.77 3.02
N LYS A 143 -9.22 14.48 3.63
CA LYS A 143 -9.78 15.74 3.13
C LYS A 143 -8.76 16.84 2.89
N HIS A 144 -7.89 17.10 3.87
CA HIS A 144 -6.92 18.19 3.76
C HIS A 144 -5.84 17.90 2.73
N ILE A 145 -5.52 16.62 2.46
CA ILE A 145 -4.62 16.22 1.39
C ILE A 145 -5.34 16.26 0.04
N CYS A 146 -6.52 15.63 -0.05
CA CYS A 146 -7.33 15.58 -1.25
C CYS A 146 -7.59 16.96 -1.86
N TYR A 147 -7.87 17.94 -1.02
CA TYR A 147 -8.15 19.32 -1.44
C TYR A 147 -7.03 20.30 -1.12
N GLY A 148 -5.89 19.83 -0.66
CA GLY A 148 -4.72 20.62 -0.31
C GLY A 148 -3.63 20.63 -1.39
N ALA A 149 -2.52 21.28 -1.06
CA ALA A 149 -1.37 21.40 -1.96
C ALA A 149 -0.64 20.07 -2.16
N ASP A 150 -0.67 19.18 -1.17
CA ASP A 150 0.07 17.91 -1.20
C ASP A 150 -0.50 16.95 -2.24
N TRP A 151 -1.79 17.10 -2.60
CA TRP A 151 -2.38 16.36 -3.70
C TRP A 151 -1.64 16.54 -5.02
N ASP A 152 -1.28 17.77 -5.35
CA ASP A 152 -0.54 18.07 -6.59
C ASP A 152 0.96 17.78 -6.45
N LYS A 153 1.50 17.90 -5.24
CA LYS A 153 2.93 17.82 -4.96
C LYS A 153 3.41 16.38 -4.76
N ASP A 154 2.64 15.55 -4.04
CA ASP A 154 3.12 14.30 -3.47
C ASP A 154 2.28 13.07 -3.85
N VAL A 155 1.10 13.25 -4.48
CA VAL A 155 0.28 12.15 -4.98
C VAL A 155 0.38 12.07 -6.50
N PHE A 156 0.78 10.94 -7.05
CA PHE A 156 1.11 10.76 -8.46
C PHE A 156 0.28 9.67 -9.13
N ASP A 157 -0.02 9.86 -10.40
CA ASP A 157 -0.58 8.89 -11.33
C ASP A 157 0.01 9.08 -12.74
N PRO A 158 0.16 8.04 -13.51
CA PRO A 158 -0.08 6.63 -13.19
C PRO A 158 1.03 6.04 -12.31
N PRO A 159 0.83 4.86 -11.71
CA PRO A 159 1.83 4.24 -10.83
C PRO A 159 3.16 3.92 -11.54
N GLN A 160 3.16 3.77 -12.86
CA GLN A 160 4.39 3.60 -13.66
C GLN A 160 5.31 4.83 -13.63
N GLN A 161 4.81 6.00 -13.24
CA GLN A 161 5.65 7.18 -13.06
C GLN A 161 6.77 6.95 -12.06
N PHE A 162 6.54 6.10 -11.04
CA PHE A 162 7.60 5.68 -10.12
C PHE A 162 8.85 5.13 -10.85
N LEU A 163 8.66 4.30 -11.87
CA LEU A 163 9.77 3.72 -12.63
C LEU A 163 10.55 4.81 -13.39
N THR A 164 9.84 5.81 -13.93
CA THR A 164 10.46 6.96 -14.61
C THR A 164 11.22 7.82 -13.62
N ASP A 165 10.61 8.16 -12.48
CA ASP A 165 11.20 9.03 -11.46
C ASP A 165 12.47 8.41 -10.87
N VAL A 166 12.46 7.11 -10.56
CA VAL A 166 13.66 6.40 -10.10
C VAL A 166 14.75 6.40 -11.19
N GLY A 167 14.37 6.16 -12.47
CA GLY A 167 15.29 6.21 -13.60
C GLY A 167 15.92 7.59 -13.78
N ASP A 168 15.17 8.65 -13.54
CA ASP A 168 15.63 10.05 -13.58
C ASP A 168 16.40 10.46 -12.30
N GLY A 169 16.61 9.53 -11.39
CA GLY A 169 17.33 9.75 -10.13
C GLY A 169 16.53 10.56 -9.12
N GLN A 170 15.21 10.43 -9.15
CA GLN A 170 14.27 11.04 -8.21
C GLN A 170 13.58 9.92 -7.41
N LEU A 171 13.77 9.94 -6.11
CA LEU A 171 13.07 9.08 -5.16
C LEU A 171 12.88 9.88 -3.88
N ARG A 172 11.67 9.85 -3.32
CA ARG A 172 11.36 10.51 -2.06
C ARG A 172 11.83 9.65 -0.88
N ASP A 173 11.97 10.28 0.28
CA ASP A 173 12.43 9.62 1.50
C ASP A 173 11.50 8.48 1.91
N VAL A 174 10.18 8.68 1.78
CA VAL A 174 9.17 7.64 1.94
C VAL A 174 8.27 7.60 0.71
N THR A 175 8.08 6.41 0.15
CA THR A 175 7.31 6.25 -1.09
C THR A 175 6.40 5.03 -1.02
N TRP A 176 5.13 5.23 -1.34
CA TRP A 176 4.14 4.16 -1.53
C TRP A 176 3.84 3.99 -3.01
N VAL A 177 3.68 2.76 -3.45
CA VAL A 177 3.27 2.44 -4.83
C VAL A 177 2.14 1.42 -4.79
N THR A 178 0.95 1.85 -5.17
CA THR A 178 -0.24 1.01 -5.32
C THR A 178 -0.49 0.79 -6.82
N PRO A 179 -0.52 -0.46 -7.31
CA PRO A 179 -0.63 -0.76 -8.74
C PRO A 179 -2.03 -0.53 -9.30
N TYR A 180 -2.17 -0.70 -10.61
CA TYR A 180 -3.48 -0.98 -11.22
C TYR A 180 -3.99 -2.37 -10.84
N CYS A 181 -5.29 -2.58 -10.91
CA CYS A 181 -5.95 -3.88 -10.72
C CYS A 181 -5.18 -5.02 -11.42
N LYS A 182 -4.88 -4.89 -12.70
CA LYS A 182 -4.16 -5.92 -13.48
C LYS A 182 -2.73 -6.22 -13.00
N ASN A 183 -2.15 -5.39 -12.13
CA ASN A 183 -0.80 -5.55 -11.60
C ASN A 183 -0.78 -5.77 -10.07
N SER A 184 -1.94 -6.00 -9.45
CA SER A 184 -2.12 -5.97 -8.00
C SER A 184 -2.20 -7.34 -7.33
N ASP A 185 -2.30 -8.42 -8.08
CA ASP A 185 -2.69 -9.76 -7.60
C ASP A 185 -4.12 -9.83 -7.02
N HIS A 186 -4.92 -8.78 -7.17
CA HIS A 186 -6.29 -8.73 -6.70
C HIS A 186 -7.15 -9.80 -7.41
N PRO A 187 -7.97 -10.58 -6.68
CA PRO A 187 -8.93 -11.50 -7.27
C PRO A 187 -9.85 -10.75 -8.26
N GLY A 188 -10.23 -11.39 -9.34
CA GLY A 188 -11.05 -10.73 -10.37
C GLY A 188 -10.29 -9.86 -11.38
N CYS A 189 -9.08 -9.42 -11.07
CA CYS A 189 -8.26 -8.64 -12.01
C CYS A 189 -7.66 -9.48 -13.15
N ASN A 190 -7.68 -10.81 -13.02
CA ASN A 190 -7.36 -11.81 -14.04
C ASN A 190 -6.06 -11.52 -14.82
N SER A 191 -4.96 -11.32 -14.12
CA SER A 191 -3.67 -11.03 -14.72
C SER A 191 -2.53 -11.75 -14.00
N ASP A 192 -1.52 -12.14 -14.78
CA ASP A 192 -0.28 -12.75 -14.30
C ASP A 192 0.86 -11.72 -14.18
N THR A 193 0.55 -10.43 -14.18
CA THR A 193 1.56 -9.37 -14.24
C THR A 193 2.02 -8.89 -12.86
N GLY A 194 1.28 -9.14 -11.79
CA GLY A 194 1.57 -8.64 -10.43
C GLY A 194 2.99 -8.95 -9.95
N PRO A 195 3.45 -10.22 -9.93
CA PRO A 195 4.80 -10.56 -9.50
C PRO A 195 5.90 -9.90 -10.33
N SER A 196 5.66 -9.73 -11.64
CA SER A 196 6.59 -9.03 -12.53
C SER A 196 6.59 -7.51 -12.31
N TRP A 197 5.42 -6.94 -11.98
CA TRP A 197 5.31 -5.53 -11.60
C TRP A 197 6.16 -5.23 -10.37
N VAL A 198 6.00 -6.01 -9.30
CA VAL A 198 6.79 -5.85 -8.09
C VAL A 198 8.29 -6.05 -8.38
N ALA A 199 8.65 -7.05 -9.17
CA ALA A 199 10.05 -7.25 -9.59
C ALA A 199 10.60 -6.02 -10.33
N SER A 200 9.80 -5.38 -11.19
CA SER A 200 10.21 -4.16 -11.92
C SER A 200 10.48 -2.98 -10.98
N LEU A 201 9.65 -2.78 -9.95
CA LEU A 201 9.87 -1.75 -8.94
C LEU A 201 11.14 -2.02 -8.14
N VAL A 202 11.31 -3.25 -7.67
CA VAL A 202 12.49 -3.68 -6.90
C VAL A 202 13.76 -3.55 -7.74
N ASN A 203 13.75 -3.97 -9.00
CA ASN A 203 14.87 -3.85 -9.89
C ASN A 203 15.24 -2.39 -10.18
N ALA A 204 14.24 -1.53 -10.41
CA ALA A 204 14.46 -0.11 -10.65
C ALA A 204 15.24 0.53 -9.48
N VAL A 205 14.82 0.27 -8.24
CA VAL A 205 15.51 0.78 -7.05
C VAL A 205 16.87 0.08 -6.88
N GLY A 206 16.91 -1.25 -7.01
CA GLY A 206 18.10 -2.07 -6.80
C GLY A 206 19.26 -1.75 -7.75
N GLU A 207 18.94 -1.32 -8.98
CA GLU A 207 19.92 -0.94 -10.00
C GLU A 207 20.24 0.57 -9.97
N SER A 208 19.59 1.34 -9.10
CA SER A 208 19.76 2.78 -8.99
C SER A 208 20.81 3.17 -7.92
N LYS A 209 21.11 4.47 -7.88
CA LYS A 209 21.95 5.08 -6.82
C LYS A 209 21.33 4.99 -5.42
N PHE A 210 20.05 4.69 -5.32
CA PHE A 210 19.32 4.68 -4.05
C PHE A 210 19.44 3.36 -3.29
N TRP A 211 19.92 2.29 -3.95
CA TRP A 211 19.96 0.96 -3.36
C TRP A 211 20.61 0.91 -1.97
N ASP A 212 21.78 1.53 -1.82
CA ASP A 212 22.57 1.44 -0.61
C ASP A 212 21.92 2.05 0.65
N SER A 213 20.82 2.80 0.49
CA SER A 213 20.10 3.45 1.57
C SER A 213 18.60 3.15 1.62
N THR A 214 18.13 2.15 0.85
CA THR A 214 16.70 1.86 0.74
C THR A 214 16.31 0.56 1.44
N ALA A 215 15.13 0.57 2.07
CA ALA A 215 14.39 -0.61 2.46
C ALA A 215 13.04 -0.63 1.73
N ILE A 216 12.71 -1.75 1.11
CA ILE A 216 11.46 -1.97 0.37
C ILE A 216 10.65 -3.01 1.13
N PHE A 217 9.39 -2.68 1.41
CA PHE A 217 8.41 -3.56 2.01
C PHE A 217 7.37 -3.90 0.94
N VAL A 218 7.24 -5.19 0.60
CA VAL A 218 6.22 -5.70 -0.31
C VAL A 218 5.24 -6.50 0.52
N PHE A 219 3.99 -6.09 0.51
CA PHE A 219 2.91 -6.72 1.29
C PHE A 219 1.58 -6.51 0.59
N TRP A 220 0.58 -7.27 1.01
CA TRP A 220 -0.79 -7.14 0.53
C TRP A 220 -1.63 -6.43 1.58
N ASP A 221 -2.56 -5.65 1.13
CA ASP A 221 -3.48 -4.88 1.99
C ASP A 221 -4.47 -5.78 2.72
N ASP A 222 -4.90 -6.87 2.06
CA ASP A 222 -5.71 -7.93 2.66
C ASP A 222 -5.45 -9.30 2.00
N TYR A 223 -6.19 -10.31 2.42
CA TYR A 223 -5.98 -11.72 2.02
C TYR A 223 -6.57 -12.07 0.65
N GLY A 224 -7.32 -11.16 0.00
CA GLY A 224 -7.88 -11.36 -1.33
C GLY A 224 -8.86 -12.54 -1.44
N GLY A 225 -9.54 -12.92 -0.36
CA GLY A 225 -10.43 -14.09 -0.33
C GLY A 225 -9.72 -15.46 -0.33
N LEU A 226 -8.38 -15.50 -0.32
CA LEU A 226 -7.62 -16.74 -0.28
C LEU A 226 -7.59 -17.32 1.14
N TYR A 227 -7.76 -18.63 1.24
CA TYR A 227 -7.77 -19.32 2.52
C TYR A 227 -6.37 -19.41 3.15
N ASP A 228 -6.26 -19.03 4.42
CA ASP A 228 -5.11 -19.31 5.28
C ASP A 228 -5.57 -20.06 6.52
N PRO A 229 -4.94 -21.18 6.93
CA PRO A 229 -5.34 -21.95 8.08
C PRO A 229 -4.97 -21.31 9.42
N ASP A 230 -4.14 -20.27 9.43
CA ASP A 230 -3.66 -19.61 10.63
C ASP A 230 -4.66 -18.55 11.08
N PRO A 231 -5.29 -18.68 12.25
CA PRO A 231 -6.31 -17.72 12.66
C PRO A 231 -5.68 -16.37 12.97
N PRO A 232 -6.32 -15.26 12.58
CA PRO A 232 -5.82 -13.93 12.90
C PRO A 232 -5.77 -13.70 14.41
N ALA A 233 -4.71 -13.05 14.88
CA ALA A 233 -4.55 -12.69 16.27
C ALA A 233 -5.40 -11.47 16.61
N TYR A 234 -6.48 -11.67 17.35
CA TYR A 234 -7.30 -10.56 17.81
C TYR A 234 -6.53 -9.64 18.77
N LYS A 235 -6.51 -8.34 18.51
CA LYS A 235 -5.80 -7.34 19.33
C LYS A 235 -6.72 -6.34 20.01
N ASP A 236 -7.62 -5.73 19.24
CA ASP A 236 -8.59 -4.74 19.71
C ASP A 236 -9.83 -4.70 18.81
N TYR A 237 -10.56 -3.58 18.75
CA TYR A 237 -11.75 -3.48 17.91
C TYR A 237 -11.45 -3.55 16.41
N ASP A 238 -10.26 -3.16 16.00
CA ASP A 238 -9.80 -3.30 14.62
C ASP A 238 -9.44 -4.77 14.32
N GLY A 239 -9.09 -5.52 15.35
CA GLY A 239 -8.72 -6.94 15.26
C GLY A 239 -7.38 -7.11 14.57
N LEU A 240 -7.18 -8.17 13.85
CA LEU A 240 -6.23 -8.36 12.75
C LEU A 240 -6.91 -9.24 11.70
N GLY A 241 -6.65 -8.94 10.44
CA GLY A 241 -7.17 -9.72 9.32
C GLY A 241 -6.49 -11.07 9.12
N ILE A 242 -6.88 -11.80 8.10
CA ILE A 242 -6.25 -13.06 7.68
C ILE A 242 -4.84 -12.75 7.17
N ARG A 243 -3.88 -13.62 7.51
CA ARG A 243 -2.46 -13.46 7.24
C ARG A 243 -2.15 -13.24 5.75
N VAL A 244 -1.21 -12.33 5.50
CA VAL A 244 -0.68 -12.01 4.16
C VAL A 244 0.85 -12.16 4.14
N PRO A 245 1.48 -12.33 2.98
CA PRO A 245 2.94 -12.32 2.88
C PRO A 245 3.53 -10.95 3.16
N LEU A 246 4.77 -10.92 3.66
CA LEU A 246 5.59 -9.72 3.76
C LEU A 246 7.00 -10.03 3.25
N LEU A 247 7.49 -9.25 2.28
CA LEU A 247 8.88 -9.31 1.84
C LEU A 247 9.59 -8.03 2.26
N ILE A 248 10.78 -8.16 2.86
CA ILE A 248 11.60 -7.01 3.27
C ILE A 248 12.91 -7.09 2.49
N ILE A 249 13.13 -6.12 1.62
CA ILE A 249 14.21 -6.10 0.63
C ILE A 249 15.08 -4.88 0.88
N SER A 250 16.37 -5.11 1.12
CA SER A 250 17.33 -4.05 1.41
C SER A 250 18.76 -4.62 1.28
N PRO A 251 19.77 -3.80 1.00
CA PRO A 251 21.17 -4.24 1.09
C PRO A 251 21.56 -4.71 2.50
N TYR A 252 20.82 -4.30 3.51
CA TYR A 252 21.03 -4.68 4.92
C TYR A 252 20.07 -5.76 5.43
N ALA A 253 19.07 -6.15 4.65
CA ALA A 253 18.17 -7.24 5.03
C ALA A 253 18.91 -8.57 5.16
N LYS A 254 18.61 -9.37 6.17
CA LYS A 254 19.19 -10.70 6.36
C LYS A 254 18.88 -11.61 5.17
N LYS A 255 19.87 -12.35 4.71
CA LYS A 255 19.71 -13.20 3.51
C LYS A 255 18.94 -14.48 3.82
N GLY A 256 17.84 -14.72 3.10
CA GLY A 256 17.04 -15.94 3.22
C GLY A 256 16.49 -16.16 4.64
N TRP A 257 16.25 -15.08 5.35
CA TRP A 257 15.75 -15.11 6.71
C TRP A 257 14.22 -15.16 6.71
N ILE A 258 13.65 -16.02 7.55
CA ILE A 258 12.22 -16.06 7.81
C ILE A 258 12.01 -15.47 9.20
N SER A 259 11.27 -14.37 9.29
CA SER A 259 10.84 -13.80 10.55
C SER A 259 9.47 -14.36 10.93
N HIS A 260 9.39 -14.95 12.12
CA HIS A 260 8.16 -15.46 12.73
C HIS A 260 7.54 -14.46 13.71
N VAL A 261 7.97 -13.23 13.66
CA VAL A 261 7.41 -12.16 14.49
C VAL A 261 6.08 -11.72 13.90
N HIS A 262 5.11 -11.49 14.78
CA HIS A 262 3.81 -10.98 14.38
C HIS A 262 3.93 -9.49 13.99
N TYR A 263 3.75 -9.20 12.71
CA TYR A 263 3.69 -7.88 12.15
C TYR A 263 2.27 -7.52 11.70
N GLU A 264 2.02 -6.24 11.56
CA GLU A 264 0.81 -5.68 10.96
C GLU A 264 1.15 -4.42 10.15
N HIS A 265 0.19 -3.80 9.46
CA HIS A 265 0.45 -2.56 8.72
C HIS A 265 1.08 -1.48 9.60
N GLY A 266 0.62 -1.37 10.84
CA GLY A 266 1.22 -0.47 11.83
C GLY A 266 2.70 -0.74 12.13
N SER A 267 3.20 -1.96 11.91
CA SER A 267 4.62 -2.27 12.08
C SER A 267 5.50 -1.60 11.01
N ILE A 268 4.97 -1.43 9.80
CA ILE A 268 5.66 -0.70 8.71
C ILE A 268 5.68 0.79 9.03
N LEU A 269 4.55 1.35 9.50
CA LEU A 269 4.50 2.74 9.95
C LEU A 269 5.45 2.97 11.11
N ARG A 270 5.50 2.07 12.09
CA ARG A 270 6.45 2.13 13.21
C ARG A 270 7.90 2.12 12.75
N PHE A 271 8.24 1.35 11.71
CA PHE A 271 9.58 1.39 11.11
C PHE A 271 9.90 2.77 10.53
N ILE A 272 8.95 3.38 9.82
CA ILE A 272 9.10 4.73 9.26
C ILE A 272 9.25 5.76 10.40
N GLU A 273 8.38 5.71 11.40
CA GLU A 273 8.42 6.61 12.57
C GLU A 273 9.76 6.54 13.30
N ASP A 274 10.24 5.35 13.60
CA ASP A 274 11.52 5.17 14.27
C ASP A 274 12.70 5.62 13.39
N ARG A 275 12.61 5.43 12.07
CA ARG A 275 13.66 5.83 11.13
C ARG A 275 13.75 7.34 10.94
N PHE A 276 12.60 8.03 10.89
CA PHE A 276 12.51 9.47 10.65
C PHE A 276 12.20 10.28 11.91
N HIS A 277 12.18 9.63 13.07
CA HIS A 277 11.91 10.24 14.38
C HIS A 277 10.55 10.94 14.46
N LEU A 278 9.54 10.33 13.84
CA LEU A 278 8.18 10.81 13.84
C LEU A 278 7.42 10.34 15.08
N ALA A 279 6.34 11.03 15.39
CA ALA A 279 5.43 10.61 16.45
C ALA A 279 4.47 9.51 15.93
N PRO A 280 4.11 8.52 16.76
CA PRO A 280 3.07 7.56 16.40
C PRO A 280 1.71 8.26 16.16
N LEU A 281 0.97 7.74 15.17
CA LEU A 281 -0.27 8.35 14.69
C LEU A 281 -1.52 7.87 15.44
N SER A 282 -1.70 6.53 15.58
CA SER A 282 -2.96 5.98 16.05
C SER A 282 -2.83 4.56 16.63
N ALA A 283 -3.89 3.75 16.49
CA ALA A 283 -4.00 2.47 17.19
C ALA A 283 -3.01 1.40 16.71
N SER A 284 -2.84 1.23 15.39
CA SER A 284 -2.08 0.09 14.89
C SER A 284 -0.56 0.25 15.04
N ASP A 285 -0.03 1.46 14.86
CA ASP A 285 1.38 1.76 15.07
C ASP A 285 1.75 1.77 16.56
N HIS A 286 0.87 2.28 17.43
CA HIS A 286 1.06 2.23 18.89
C HIS A 286 1.14 0.79 19.43
N ARG A 287 0.34 -0.14 18.91
CA ARG A 287 0.37 -1.54 19.34
C ARG A 287 1.46 -2.35 18.66
N ALA A 288 1.97 -1.89 17.54
CA ALA A 288 3.05 -2.52 16.78
C ALA A 288 4.40 -2.29 17.47
N VAL A 289 4.69 -3.08 18.49
CA VAL A 289 5.88 -2.91 19.34
C VAL A 289 7.19 -3.33 18.70
N ASN A 290 7.14 -4.03 17.55
CA ASN A 290 8.34 -4.46 16.83
C ASN A 290 8.46 -3.70 15.51
N PRO A 291 9.45 -2.78 15.39
CA PRO A 291 9.67 -1.99 14.17
C PRO A 291 10.45 -2.75 13.08
N MET A 292 10.42 -4.08 13.08
CA MET A 292 11.07 -4.95 12.06
C MET A 292 12.60 -4.86 12.00
N PHE A 293 13.28 -4.23 12.95
CA PHE A 293 14.75 -4.13 12.95
C PHE A 293 15.45 -5.48 13.09
N ASP A 294 14.76 -6.50 13.61
CA ASP A 294 15.26 -7.88 13.66
C ASP A 294 15.47 -8.50 12.26
N CYS A 295 14.85 -7.93 11.24
CA CYS A 295 15.01 -8.34 9.84
C CYS A 295 16.29 -7.81 9.18
N PHE A 296 16.97 -6.89 9.81
CA PHE A 296 18.16 -6.22 9.27
C PHE A 296 19.44 -6.59 10.04
N ASP A 297 20.56 -6.45 9.36
CA ASP A 297 21.89 -6.48 9.94
C ASP A 297 22.69 -5.25 9.45
N PHE A 298 22.63 -4.19 10.21
CA PHE A 298 23.36 -2.94 9.90
C PHE A 298 24.85 -3.00 10.20
N SER A 299 25.35 -4.09 10.76
CA SER A 299 26.79 -4.31 10.96
C SER A 299 27.50 -4.82 9.69
N GLN A 300 26.74 -5.33 8.73
CA GLN A 300 27.27 -5.79 7.45
C GLN A 300 27.48 -4.62 6.46
N ALA A 301 28.41 -4.78 5.53
CA ALA A 301 28.46 -3.88 4.37
C ALA A 301 27.20 -4.05 3.49
N PRO A 302 26.74 -2.99 2.81
CA PRO A 302 25.58 -3.08 1.93
C PRO A 302 25.84 -4.14 0.85
N ARG A 303 24.90 -5.07 0.70
CA ARG A 303 24.99 -6.13 -0.29
C ARG A 303 24.72 -5.60 -1.69
N ARG A 304 25.53 -6.01 -2.65
CA ARG A 304 25.27 -5.72 -4.05
C ARG A 304 23.90 -6.29 -4.45
N PHE A 305 23.14 -5.50 -5.19
CA PHE A 305 21.87 -5.94 -5.76
C PHE A 305 22.07 -7.04 -6.80
N VAL A 306 21.17 -8.01 -6.81
CA VAL A 306 21.06 -9.03 -7.83
C VAL A 306 19.65 -8.93 -8.42
N PRO A 307 19.51 -8.62 -9.72
CA PRO A 307 18.21 -8.44 -10.34
C PRO A 307 17.28 -9.64 -10.14
N ILE A 308 16.01 -9.35 -9.97
CA ILE A 308 14.94 -10.34 -9.86
C ILE A 308 14.46 -10.66 -11.27
N GLU A 309 14.60 -11.91 -11.66
CA GLU A 309 14.06 -12.39 -12.94
C GLU A 309 12.53 -12.42 -12.90
N ALA A 310 11.89 -11.92 -13.95
CA ALA A 310 10.45 -11.87 -14.08
C ALA A 310 10.03 -12.04 -15.56
N LYS A 311 8.78 -12.44 -15.78
CA LYS A 311 8.21 -12.67 -17.12
C LYS A 311 8.13 -11.38 -17.95
N TYR A 312 7.77 -10.28 -17.30
CA TYR A 312 7.63 -8.95 -17.91
C TYR A 312 8.68 -8.01 -17.32
N ASP A 313 9.32 -7.22 -18.17
CA ASP A 313 10.34 -6.25 -17.79
C ASP A 313 9.76 -4.86 -17.52
N THR A 314 10.60 -3.94 -17.04
CA THR A 314 10.25 -2.55 -16.79
C THR A 314 9.67 -1.86 -18.03
N ASN A 315 10.20 -2.15 -19.24
CA ASN A 315 9.71 -1.56 -20.47
C ASN A 315 8.29 -2.00 -20.84
N PHE A 316 7.90 -3.21 -20.45
CA PHE A 316 6.53 -3.67 -20.59
C PHE A 316 5.58 -2.75 -19.81
N PHE A 317 5.89 -2.46 -18.54
CA PHE A 317 5.04 -1.64 -17.68
C PHE A 317 5.03 -0.17 -18.09
N LEU A 318 6.16 0.40 -18.49
CA LEU A 318 6.23 1.77 -19.01
C LEU A 318 5.37 1.99 -20.27
N ARG A 319 5.11 0.93 -21.05
CA ARG A 319 4.25 0.98 -22.24
C ARG A 319 2.81 0.57 -21.97
N GLN A 320 2.48 0.13 -20.77
CA GLN A 320 1.13 -0.25 -20.41
C GLN A 320 0.20 0.96 -20.48
N THR A 321 -0.93 0.78 -21.13
CA THR A 321 -1.99 1.81 -21.10
C THR A 321 -2.60 1.86 -19.70
N PRO A 322 -2.96 3.06 -19.22
CA PRO A 322 -3.69 3.20 -17.96
C PRO A 322 -4.93 2.31 -17.93
N ASP A 323 -5.16 1.68 -16.79
CA ASP A 323 -6.36 0.91 -16.52
C ASP A 323 -7.31 1.77 -15.70
N PHE A 324 -8.52 1.98 -16.20
CA PHE A 324 -9.54 2.81 -15.57
C PHE A 324 -10.75 1.97 -15.15
N ARG A 325 -10.56 0.67 -15.00
CA ARG A 325 -11.61 -0.16 -14.40
C ARG A 325 -11.78 0.23 -12.94
N PRO A 326 -13.03 0.31 -12.46
CA PRO A 326 -13.25 0.45 -11.04
C PRO A 326 -12.58 -0.73 -10.32
N PRO A 327 -12.12 -0.53 -9.08
CA PRO A 327 -11.67 -1.64 -8.26
C PRO A 327 -12.84 -2.62 -8.08
N ASP A 328 -12.50 -3.89 -8.01
CA ASP A 328 -13.44 -4.90 -7.54
C ASP A 328 -13.70 -4.61 -6.06
N THR A 329 -14.95 -4.60 -5.69
CA THR A 329 -15.39 -4.27 -4.33
C THR A 329 -15.90 -5.50 -3.58
N ASP A 330 -15.72 -6.69 -4.15
CA ASP A 330 -16.15 -7.94 -3.53
C ASP A 330 -15.22 -8.42 -2.43
#